data_f00d12ac34a0566f635ecf659c59d2f6
#
_entry.id   f00d12ac34a0566f635ecf659c59d2f6
#
_cell.length_a   1.000
_cell.length_b   1.000
_cell.length_c   1.000
_cell.angle_alpha   90.00
_cell.angle_beta   90.00
_cell.angle_gamma   90.00
#
_symmetry.space_group_name_H-M   'P 1'
#
loop_
_entity.id
_entity.type
_entity.pdbx_description
1 polymer ?
#
loop_
_entity_poly.entity_id
_entity_poly.type
_entity_poly.pdbx_seq_one_letter_code
_entity_poly.pdbx_strand_id
1 'polypeptide(L)'
;MARPILTDASRDGLLAGFRADLVATRLYNMDVPLIAHEEPDVAWAMPGVPSDMRGVVVWAAFEPATVEQRLDQLIAAFNARGTSVIWWYVPDHRPEDLRDRLERRSFQLRDDTAGMAMDLADLPDAVPAPDGVDIVEVDDPEAIARYVDVIIRSMAIDHPTLPANAAVVRADHIRSRLGEDSLSRRFVALLDGEPVATSRLSMAGGVAGLYTMVTLPHAQRRGIGASMAHRAMAAGRDAGMRLGALQATAMGYPIYKKLGFVEILRCHMLVRPAR
;
A
#
# COMPACT_ATOMS: atom_id res chain seq x y z
N MET A 1 11.15 -9.08 -10.46
CA MET A 1 12.31 -9.70 -9.76
C MET A 1 12.25 -9.34 -8.29
N ALA A 2 12.47 -10.31 -7.40
CA ALA A 2 12.58 -10.04 -5.96
C ALA A 2 13.81 -9.16 -5.70
N ARG A 3 13.65 -8.12 -4.90
CA ARG A 3 14.78 -7.32 -4.39
C ARG A 3 15.49 -8.11 -3.27
N PRO A 4 16.79 -7.87 -3.00
CA PRO A 4 17.48 -8.52 -1.90
C PRO A 4 16.79 -8.20 -0.57
N ILE A 5 16.79 -9.16 0.35
CA ILE A 5 16.26 -8.96 1.71
C ILE A 5 17.14 -7.93 2.43
N LEU A 6 16.48 -6.91 2.99
CA LEU A 6 17.12 -5.87 3.78
C LEU A 6 17.13 -6.27 5.25
N THR A 7 18.30 -6.18 5.90
CA THR A 7 18.51 -6.69 7.26
C THR A 7 19.00 -5.63 8.25
N ASP A 8 19.36 -4.45 7.79
CA ASP A 8 19.80 -3.36 8.65
C ASP A 8 18.63 -2.75 9.41
N ALA A 9 18.55 -3.03 10.71
CA ALA A 9 17.52 -2.53 11.61
C ALA A 9 17.89 -1.18 12.26
N SER A 10 19.01 -0.56 11.87
CA SER A 10 19.28 0.83 12.24
C SER A 10 18.21 1.78 11.71
N ARG A 11 18.15 3.01 12.24
CA ARG A 11 17.19 4.01 11.74
C ARG A 11 17.33 4.24 10.22
N ASP A 12 18.55 4.28 9.72
CA ASP A 12 18.81 4.49 8.29
C ASP A 12 18.42 3.26 7.46
N GLY A 13 18.68 2.06 7.98
CA GLY A 13 18.23 0.80 7.36
C GLY A 13 16.71 0.68 7.32
N LEU A 14 16.00 1.02 8.40
CA LEU A 14 14.53 1.08 8.43
C LEU A 14 13.97 2.08 7.40
N LEU A 15 14.58 3.25 7.26
CA LEU A 15 14.19 4.26 6.27
C LEU A 15 14.45 3.75 4.84
N ALA A 16 15.59 3.13 4.59
CA ALA A 16 15.90 2.52 3.29
C ALA A 16 14.92 1.39 2.95
N GLY A 17 14.59 0.54 3.92
CA GLY A 17 13.61 -0.54 3.78
C GLY A 17 12.21 -0.01 3.44
N PHE A 18 11.76 1.01 4.14
CA PHE A 18 10.47 1.66 3.87
C PHE A 18 10.39 2.22 2.44
N ARG A 19 11.45 2.91 1.98
CA ARG A 19 11.51 3.45 0.61
C ARG A 19 11.51 2.35 -0.45
N ALA A 20 12.31 1.30 -0.24
CA ALA A 20 12.37 0.17 -1.15
C ALA A 20 11.01 -0.52 -1.27
N ASP A 21 10.30 -0.70 -0.15
CA ASP A 21 8.95 -1.26 -0.13
C ASP A 21 7.93 -0.36 -0.83
N LEU A 22 7.95 0.95 -0.55
CA LEU A 22 7.03 1.91 -1.16
C LEU A 22 7.11 1.85 -2.70
N VAL A 23 8.32 1.89 -3.24
CA VAL A 23 8.55 1.84 -4.70
C VAL A 23 8.15 0.47 -5.26
N ALA A 24 8.70 -0.61 -4.71
CA ALA A 24 8.48 -1.94 -5.26
C ALA A 24 7.01 -2.37 -5.19
N THR A 25 6.33 -2.09 -4.07
CA THR A 25 4.94 -2.49 -3.90
C THR A 25 4.01 -1.65 -4.76
N ARG A 26 4.18 -0.32 -4.76
CA ARG A 26 3.28 0.58 -5.50
C ARG A 26 3.43 0.49 -7.02
N LEU A 27 4.59 0.10 -7.52
CA LEU A 27 4.80 -0.05 -8.95
C LEU A 27 4.49 -1.46 -9.46
N TYR A 28 4.83 -2.50 -8.70
CA TYR A 28 4.89 -3.86 -9.23
C TYR A 28 4.05 -4.89 -8.48
N ASN A 29 3.62 -4.57 -7.26
CA ASN A 29 2.96 -5.56 -6.41
C ASN A 29 1.66 -5.03 -5.80
N MET A 30 0.76 -4.52 -6.65
CA MET A 30 -0.60 -4.13 -6.26
C MET A 30 -1.60 -5.22 -6.65
N ASP A 31 -2.82 -5.16 -6.10
CA ASP A 31 -3.90 -6.11 -6.39
C ASP A 31 -4.66 -5.81 -7.70
N VAL A 32 -4.10 -4.96 -8.54
CA VAL A 32 -4.61 -4.62 -9.88
C VAL A 32 -3.47 -4.50 -10.86
N PRO A 33 -3.70 -4.74 -12.16
CA PRO A 33 -2.67 -4.59 -13.18
C PRO A 33 -2.27 -3.12 -13.31
N LEU A 34 -0.97 -2.86 -13.23
CA LEU A 34 -0.37 -1.54 -13.39
C LEU A 34 0.62 -1.54 -14.56
N ILE A 35 0.74 -0.39 -15.21
CA ILE A 35 1.81 -0.06 -16.14
C ILE A 35 2.80 0.80 -15.36
N ALA A 36 3.94 0.21 -15.00
CA ALA A 36 4.98 0.87 -14.22
C ALA A 36 6.03 1.54 -15.12
N HIS A 37 6.52 2.69 -14.68
CA HIS A 37 7.59 3.46 -15.31
C HIS A 37 8.63 3.80 -14.25
N GLU A 38 9.86 3.33 -14.43
CA GLU A 38 11.02 3.77 -13.67
C GLU A 38 11.94 4.54 -14.63
N GLU A 39 12.04 5.83 -14.43
CA GLU A 39 12.90 6.74 -15.15
C GLU A 39 13.99 7.25 -14.20
N PRO A 40 15.11 7.82 -14.69
CA PRO A 40 16.20 8.24 -13.82
C PRO A 40 15.82 9.29 -12.76
N ASP A 41 14.75 10.05 -13.00
CA ASP A 41 14.30 11.17 -12.17
C ASP A 41 12.90 11.00 -11.59
N VAL A 42 12.16 9.93 -11.97
CA VAL A 42 10.81 9.69 -11.45
C VAL A 42 10.40 8.22 -11.54
N ALA A 43 9.69 7.73 -10.53
CA ALA A 43 9.08 6.41 -10.50
C ALA A 43 7.56 6.53 -10.32
N TRP A 44 6.80 6.00 -11.27
CA TRP A 44 5.34 6.17 -11.33
C TRP A 44 4.64 4.99 -12.01
N ALA A 45 3.35 4.84 -11.79
CA ALA A 45 2.54 3.84 -12.47
C ALA A 45 1.11 4.35 -12.72
N MET A 46 0.45 3.74 -13.70
CA MET A 46 -0.97 3.98 -13.98
C MET A 46 -1.71 2.64 -14.14
N PRO A 47 -3.04 2.61 -13.91
CA PRO A 47 -3.83 1.41 -14.17
C PRO A 47 -3.70 0.95 -15.62
N GLY A 48 -3.47 -0.35 -15.81
CA GLY A 48 -3.40 -0.97 -17.15
C GLY A 48 -4.78 -1.13 -17.79
N VAL A 49 -5.83 -1.17 -16.95
CA VAL A 49 -7.24 -1.29 -17.35
C VAL A 49 -8.10 -0.37 -16.48
N PRO A 50 -9.32 -0.01 -16.88
CA PRO A 50 -10.26 0.69 -16.00
C PRO A 50 -10.47 -0.08 -14.69
N SER A 51 -10.19 0.56 -13.56
CA SER A 51 -10.24 -0.04 -12.23
C SER A 51 -10.54 1.02 -11.16
N ASP A 52 -10.63 0.57 -9.89
CA ASP A 52 -10.74 1.41 -8.71
C ASP A 52 -9.44 2.17 -8.37
N MET A 53 -8.35 1.85 -9.06
CA MET A 53 -7.03 2.45 -8.82
C MET A 53 -6.83 3.77 -9.56
N ARG A 54 -6.05 4.63 -8.93
CA ARG A 54 -5.53 5.88 -9.51
C ARG A 54 -4.11 5.66 -10.01
N GLY A 55 -3.64 6.54 -10.89
CA GLY A 55 -2.22 6.62 -11.15
C GLY A 55 -1.46 7.04 -9.89
N VAL A 56 -0.22 6.60 -9.76
CA VAL A 56 0.62 6.88 -8.60
C VAL A 56 1.98 7.39 -9.02
N VAL A 57 2.52 8.37 -8.29
CA VAL A 57 3.94 8.74 -8.31
C VAL A 57 4.49 8.45 -6.93
N VAL A 58 5.57 7.67 -6.86
CA VAL A 58 6.11 7.16 -5.60
C VAL A 58 7.48 7.71 -5.25
N TRP A 59 8.19 8.24 -6.24
CA TRP A 59 9.47 8.89 -6.06
C TRP A 59 9.73 9.90 -7.19
N ALA A 60 10.40 11.02 -6.89
CA ALA A 60 10.85 11.99 -7.88
C ALA A 60 12.07 12.78 -7.38
N ALA A 61 13.03 12.99 -8.28
CA ALA A 61 14.22 13.80 -8.06
C ALA A 61 14.57 14.58 -9.35
N PHE A 62 13.77 15.57 -9.66
CA PHE A 62 13.95 16.37 -10.87
C PHE A 62 15.08 17.40 -10.72
N GLU A 63 15.81 17.61 -11.80
CA GLU A 63 16.76 18.70 -11.90
C GLU A 63 16.04 20.06 -11.92
N PRO A 64 16.53 21.08 -11.20
CA PRO A 64 15.89 22.39 -11.14
C PRO A 64 15.61 23.04 -12.51
N ALA A 65 16.47 22.80 -13.50
CA ALA A 65 16.32 23.38 -14.84
C ALA A 65 15.19 22.73 -15.67
N THR A 66 14.78 21.50 -15.35
CA THR A 66 13.82 20.73 -16.14
C THR A 66 12.53 20.39 -15.39
N VAL A 67 12.44 20.68 -14.10
CA VAL A 67 11.33 20.26 -13.24
C VAL A 67 9.95 20.67 -13.77
N GLU A 68 9.79 21.90 -14.29
CA GLU A 68 8.50 22.37 -14.80
C GLU A 68 8.06 21.52 -16.00
N GLN A 69 8.96 21.33 -16.97
CA GLN A 69 8.70 20.52 -18.15
C GLN A 69 8.39 19.06 -17.77
N ARG A 70 9.15 18.46 -16.84
CA ARG A 70 8.96 17.07 -16.39
C ARG A 70 7.61 16.90 -15.71
N LEU A 71 7.21 17.83 -14.84
CA LEU A 71 5.90 17.80 -14.20
C LEU A 71 4.76 17.89 -15.22
N ASP A 72 4.88 18.78 -16.21
CA ASP A 72 3.84 18.96 -17.23
C ASP A 72 3.72 17.71 -18.12
N GLN A 73 4.85 17.09 -18.51
CA GLN A 73 4.86 15.82 -19.26
C GLN A 73 4.18 14.69 -18.47
N LEU A 74 4.52 14.53 -17.19
CA LEU A 74 3.96 13.50 -16.33
C LEU A 74 2.44 13.69 -16.14
N ILE A 75 2.00 14.93 -15.87
CA ILE A 75 0.58 15.26 -15.74
C ILE A 75 -0.18 15.02 -17.05
N ALA A 76 0.42 15.36 -18.20
CA ALA A 76 -0.19 15.11 -19.50
C ALA A 76 -0.40 13.61 -19.75
N ALA A 77 0.52 12.73 -19.32
CA ALA A 77 0.38 11.29 -19.45
C ALA A 77 -0.85 10.75 -18.66
N PHE A 78 -1.08 11.25 -17.43
CA PHE A 78 -2.27 10.89 -16.66
C PHE A 78 -3.56 11.46 -17.26
N ASN A 79 -3.54 12.72 -17.72
CA ASN A 79 -4.69 13.36 -18.36
C ASN A 79 -5.11 12.64 -19.64
N ALA A 80 -4.15 12.21 -20.47
CA ALA A 80 -4.41 11.47 -21.71
C ALA A 80 -5.19 10.16 -21.48
N ARG A 81 -5.15 9.61 -20.26
CA ARG A 81 -5.93 8.43 -19.85
C ARG A 81 -7.15 8.76 -19.00
N GLY A 82 -7.45 10.02 -18.76
CA GLY A 82 -8.52 10.42 -17.86
C GLY A 82 -8.34 9.91 -16.42
N THR A 83 -7.09 9.71 -16.01
CA THR A 83 -6.76 9.07 -14.72
C THR A 83 -6.38 10.12 -13.68
N SER A 84 -7.04 10.10 -12.52
CA SER A 84 -6.58 10.86 -11.36
C SER A 84 -5.26 10.30 -10.85
N VAL A 85 -4.45 11.13 -10.20
CA VAL A 85 -3.12 10.73 -9.74
C VAL A 85 -2.93 11.00 -8.25
N ILE A 86 -2.31 10.05 -7.57
CA ILE A 86 -1.81 10.17 -6.20
C ILE A 86 -0.29 10.37 -6.26
N TRP A 87 0.20 11.40 -5.61
CA TRP A 87 1.61 11.59 -5.35
C TRP A 87 1.92 11.25 -3.88
N TRP A 88 2.66 10.17 -3.68
CA TRP A 88 3.18 9.79 -2.37
C TRP A 88 4.44 10.59 -2.07
N TYR A 89 4.25 11.78 -1.53
CA TYR A 89 5.33 12.70 -1.24
C TYR A 89 6.01 12.33 0.09
N VAL A 90 7.31 12.13 0.04
CA VAL A 90 8.17 11.89 1.20
C VAL A 90 9.33 12.91 1.22
N PRO A 91 10.00 13.16 2.37
CA PRO A 91 10.93 14.29 2.52
C PRO A 91 12.18 14.29 1.61
N ASP A 92 12.48 13.19 0.91
CA ASP A 92 13.64 13.08 0.00
C ASP A 92 13.32 13.36 -1.46
N HIS A 93 12.10 13.76 -1.79
CA HIS A 93 11.78 14.24 -3.13
C HIS A 93 12.52 15.55 -3.44
N ARG A 94 12.91 15.72 -4.71
CA ARG A 94 13.65 16.89 -5.19
C ARG A 94 12.94 17.53 -6.40
N PRO A 95 13.07 18.85 -6.61
CA PRO A 95 13.72 19.83 -5.72
C PRO A 95 12.96 20.03 -4.39
N GLU A 96 13.53 20.73 -3.43
CA GLU A 96 12.93 20.95 -2.10
C GLU A 96 11.55 21.64 -2.17
N ASP A 97 11.35 22.51 -3.14
CA ASP A 97 10.07 23.20 -3.40
C ASP A 97 9.09 22.39 -4.30
N LEU A 98 9.38 21.09 -4.52
CA LEU A 98 8.54 20.24 -5.37
C LEU A 98 7.08 20.22 -4.91
N ARG A 99 6.86 20.20 -3.59
CA ARG A 99 5.49 20.23 -3.04
C ARG A 99 4.72 21.47 -3.47
N ASP A 100 5.32 22.66 -3.37
CA ASP A 100 4.68 23.91 -3.77
C ASP A 100 4.38 23.94 -5.28
N ARG A 101 5.26 23.32 -6.09
CA ARG A 101 5.04 23.17 -7.53
C ARG A 101 3.87 22.25 -7.86
N LEU A 102 3.70 21.17 -7.09
CA LEU A 102 2.56 20.27 -7.20
C LEU A 102 1.25 20.96 -6.80
N GLU A 103 1.26 21.71 -5.70
CA GLU A 103 0.07 22.46 -5.23
C GLU A 103 -0.37 23.51 -6.27
N ARG A 104 0.56 24.22 -6.91
CA ARG A 104 0.25 25.13 -8.04
C ARG A 104 -0.37 24.43 -9.24
N ARG A 105 -0.15 23.10 -9.39
CA ARG A 105 -0.73 22.24 -10.43
C ARG A 105 -1.99 21.49 -9.99
N SER A 106 -2.66 22.02 -8.97
CA SER A 106 -3.92 21.47 -8.44
C SER A 106 -3.80 20.11 -7.74
N PHE A 107 -2.61 19.74 -7.27
CA PHE A 107 -2.48 18.68 -6.28
C PHE A 107 -2.93 19.22 -4.92
N GLN A 108 -3.74 18.46 -4.22
CA GLN A 108 -4.26 18.81 -2.90
C GLN A 108 -3.85 17.74 -1.89
N LEU A 109 -3.42 18.17 -0.71
CA LEU A 109 -3.17 17.27 0.40
C LEU A 109 -4.51 16.60 0.79
N ARG A 110 -4.52 15.27 0.76
CA ARG A 110 -5.68 14.45 1.15
C ARG A 110 -5.43 13.69 2.42
N ASP A 111 -4.21 13.27 2.64
CA ASP A 111 -3.85 12.53 3.83
C ASP A 111 -2.40 12.80 4.21
N ASP A 112 -2.14 12.70 5.52
CA ASP A 112 -0.82 12.83 6.13
C ASP A 112 -0.62 11.60 7.02
N THR A 113 0.09 10.61 6.49
CA THR A 113 0.29 9.32 7.14
C THR A 113 1.68 9.20 7.75
N ALA A 114 1.79 8.48 8.85
CA ALA A 114 3.08 8.12 9.41
C ALA A 114 3.67 6.95 8.61
N GLY A 115 4.85 7.15 8.04
CA GLY A 115 5.71 6.06 7.57
C GLY A 115 6.32 5.39 8.78
N MET A 116 5.98 4.11 9.01
CA MET A 116 6.43 3.36 10.18
C MET A 116 7.19 2.11 9.76
N ALA A 117 8.19 1.74 10.56
CA ALA A 117 8.96 0.52 10.35
C ALA A 117 9.34 -0.14 11.67
N MET A 118 9.74 -1.42 11.62
CA MET A 118 10.20 -2.18 12.77
C MET A 118 11.21 -3.24 12.36
N ASP A 119 12.03 -3.70 13.33
CA ASP A 119 12.70 -4.99 13.27
C ASP A 119 11.67 -6.09 13.60
N LEU A 120 11.45 -7.05 12.72
CA LEU A 120 10.49 -8.13 12.94
C LEU A 120 10.94 -9.12 14.03
N ALA A 121 12.21 -9.03 14.50
CA ALA A 121 12.62 -9.76 15.69
C ALA A 121 11.93 -9.25 16.96
N ASP A 122 11.48 -8.00 16.97
CA ASP A 122 10.75 -7.36 18.07
C ASP A 122 9.23 -7.55 17.97
N LEU A 123 8.73 -8.23 16.92
CA LEU A 123 7.31 -8.52 16.78
C LEU A 123 6.86 -9.43 17.92
N PRO A 124 5.79 -9.12 18.66
CA PRO A 124 5.22 -10.00 19.68
C PRO A 124 5.00 -11.42 19.16
N ASP A 125 5.20 -12.42 19.99
CA ASP A 125 5.04 -13.83 19.60
C ASP A 125 3.60 -14.16 19.17
N ALA A 126 2.63 -13.54 19.83
CA ALA A 126 1.22 -13.74 19.52
C ALA A 126 0.38 -12.49 19.78
N VAL A 127 -0.56 -12.25 18.90
CA VAL A 127 -1.71 -11.36 19.13
C VAL A 127 -2.95 -12.18 18.76
N PRO A 128 -3.67 -12.73 19.77
CA PRO A 128 -4.79 -13.61 19.51
C PRO A 128 -5.90 -12.89 18.75
N ALA A 129 -6.56 -13.61 17.85
CA ALA A 129 -7.79 -13.12 17.24
C ALA A 129 -8.89 -13.02 18.31
N PRO A 130 -9.79 -12.03 18.23
CA PRO A 130 -10.97 -11.96 19.09
C PRO A 130 -11.89 -13.16 18.91
N ASP A 131 -12.74 -13.41 19.92
CA ASP A 131 -13.73 -14.49 19.86
C ASP A 131 -14.62 -14.36 18.60
N GLY A 132 -14.88 -15.48 17.94
CA GLY A 132 -15.66 -15.56 16.70
C GLY A 132 -14.93 -15.07 15.45
N VAL A 133 -13.63 -14.74 15.56
CA VAL A 133 -12.83 -14.26 14.42
C VAL A 133 -11.85 -15.33 13.95
N ASP A 134 -12.02 -15.75 12.69
CA ASP A 134 -11.06 -16.60 11.97
C ASP A 134 -10.28 -15.77 10.94
N ILE A 135 -8.96 -15.92 10.91
CA ILE A 135 -8.09 -15.27 9.91
C ILE A 135 -7.58 -16.32 8.95
N VAL A 136 -8.06 -16.28 7.72
CA VAL A 136 -7.68 -17.21 6.66
C VAL A 136 -6.78 -16.56 5.63
N GLU A 137 -5.88 -17.35 5.05
CA GLU A 137 -5.06 -16.91 3.92
C GLU A 137 -5.86 -17.01 2.61
N VAL A 138 -5.57 -16.13 1.68
CA VAL A 138 -6.26 -16.05 0.38
C VAL A 138 -5.48 -16.90 -0.61
N ASP A 139 -5.81 -18.16 -0.72
CA ASP A 139 -5.14 -19.16 -1.56
C ASP A 139 -6.10 -19.90 -2.53
N ASP A 140 -7.39 -19.63 -2.43
CA ASP A 140 -8.42 -20.22 -3.29
C ASP A 140 -9.41 -19.17 -3.85
N PRO A 141 -10.24 -19.52 -4.85
CA PRO A 141 -11.20 -18.60 -5.46
C PRO A 141 -12.25 -18.03 -4.51
N GLU A 142 -12.67 -18.78 -3.49
CA GLU A 142 -13.66 -18.33 -2.52
C GLU A 142 -13.06 -17.27 -1.58
N ALA A 143 -11.85 -17.54 -1.07
CA ALA A 143 -11.11 -16.57 -0.25
C ALA A 143 -10.78 -15.28 -1.04
N ILE A 144 -10.47 -15.38 -2.35
CA ILE A 144 -10.32 -14.20 -3.21
C ILE A 144 -11.60 -13.38 -3.25
N ALA A 145 -12.75 -14.02 -3.46
CA ALA A 145 -14.02 -13.34 -3.54
C ALA A 145 -14.35 -12.61 -2.22
N ARG A 146 -14.13 -13.25 -1.08
CA ARG A 146 -14.30 -12.66 0.26
C ARG A 146 -13.36 -11.48 0.50
N TYR A 147 -12.09 -11.62 0.13
CA TYR A 147 -11.09 -10.56 0.24
C TYR A 147 -11.47 -9.33 -0.60
N VAL A 148 -11.85 -9.54 -1.86
CA VAL A 148 -12.24 -8.48 -2.77
C VAL A 148 -13.54 -7.80 -2.34
N ASP A 149 -14.52 -8.56 -1.83
CA ASP A 149 -15.78 -8.02 -1.31
C ASP A 149 -15.55 -6.99 -0.20
N VAL A 150 -14.70 -7.31 0.79
CA VAL A 150 -14.36 -6.38 1.88
C VAL A 150 -13.74 -5.09 1.33
N ILE A 151 -12.84 -5.18 0.36
CA ILE A 151 -12.19 -4.01 -0.26
C ILE A 151 -13.24 -3.15 -0.96
N ILE A 152 -14.07 -3.74 -1.82
CA ILE A 152 -15.08 -3.01 -2.59
C ILE A 152 -16.11 -2.35 -1.66
N ARG A 153 -16.59 -3.07 -0.64
CA ARG A 153 -17.51 -2.53 0.38
C ARG A 153 -16.91 -1.34 1.12
N SER A 154 -15.64 -1.42 1.47
CA SER A 154 -14.95 -0.32 2.15
C SER A 154 -14.76 0.89 1.23
N MET A 155 -14.40 0.67 -0.04
CA MET A 155 -14.17 1.73 -1.00
C MET A 155 -15.47 2.40 -1.47
N ALA A 156 -16.58 1.69 -1.52
CA ALA A 156 -17.88 2.23 -1.92
C ALA A 156 -18.34 3.39 -1.02
N ILE A 157 -17.85 3.46 0.22
CA ILE A 157 -18.13 4.57 1.15
C ILE A 157 -17.50 5.87 0.63
N ASP A 158 -16.25 5.81 0.16
CA ASP A 158 -15.46 6.98 -0.25
C ASP A 158 -15.49 7.21 -1.77
N HIS A 159 -15.85 6.19 -2.55
CA HIS A 159 -15.80 6.16 -4.01
C HIS A 159 -17.08 5.56 -4.62
N PRO A 160 -18.23 6.26 -4.56
CA PRO A 160 -19.51 5.72 -5.08
C PRO A 160 -19.51 5.50 -6.60
N THR A 161 -18.50 5.99 -7.32
CA THR A 161 -18.32 5.87 -8.78
C THR A 161 -17.30 4.81 -9.18
N LEU A 162 -17.11 3.78 -8.37
CA LEU A 162 -16.26 2.65 -8.75
C LEU A 162 -16.71 2.05 -10.09
N PRO A 163 -15.76 1.68 -10.99
CA PRO A 163 -16.10 0.96 -12.20
C PRO A 163 -16.85 -0.34 -11.88
N ALA A 164 -17.90 -0.65 -12.65
CA ALA A 164 -18.73 -1.85 -12.43
C ALA A 164 -17.93 -3.17 -12.48
N ASN A 165 -16.79 -3.17 -13.19
CA ASN A 165 -15.89 -4.32 -13.29
C ASN A 165 -14.76 -4.34 -12.26
N ALA A 166 -14.67 -3.38 -11.34
CA ALA A 166 -13.56 -3.24 -10.42
C ALA A 166 -13.30 -4.52 -9.59
N ALA A 167 -14.36 -5.15 -9.10
CA ALA A 167 -14.25 -6.39 -8.33
C ALA A 167 -13.72 -7.55 -9.21
N VAL A 168 -14.20 -7.68 -10.44
CA VAL A 168 -13.80 -8.75 -11.38
C VAL A 168 -12.33 -8.57 -11.77
N VAL A 169 -11.93 -7.36 -12.17
CA VAL A 169 -10.55 -7.04 -12.54
C VAL A 169 -9.59 -7.38 -11.40
N ARG A 170 -9.94 -7.01 -10.17
CA ARG A 170 -9.12 -7.28 -9.00
C ARG A 170 -9.04 -8.78 -8.70
N ALA A 171 -10.17 -9.48 -8.72
CA ALA A 171 -10.21 -10.91 -8.46
C ALA A 171 -9.40 -11.70 -9.51
N ASP A 172 -9.54 -11.36 -10.78
CA ASP A 172 -8.82 -12.02 -11.86
C ASP A 172 -7.32 -11.76 -11.79
N HIS A 173 -6.91 -10.52 -11.46
CA HIS A 173 -5.50 -10.20 -11.27
C HIS A 173 -4.88 -10.97 -10.09
N ILE A 174 -5.58 -11.05 -8.96
CA ILE A 174 -5.11 -11.83 -7.80
C ILE A 174 -5.02 -13.31 -8.17
N ARG A 175 -6.06 -13.85 -8.82
CA ARG A 175 -6.11 -15.27 -9.23
C ARG A 175 -4.98 -15.64 -10.17
N SER A 176 -4.67 -14.80 -11.15
CA SER A 176 -3.58 -15.04 -12.10
C SER A 176 -2.19 -15.08 -11.47
N ARG A 177 -2.06 -14.60 -10.23
CA ARG A 177 -0.80 -14.56 -9.48
C ARG A 177 -0.73 -15.55 -8.31
N LEU A 178 -1.81 -16.29 -8.05
CA LEU A 178 -1.78 -17.32 -7.00
C LEU A 178 -0.78 -18.43 -7.38
N GLY A 179 0.08 -18.77 -6.44
CA GLY A 179 1.11 -19.80 -6.61
C GLY A 179 2.36 -19.35 -7.38
N GLU A 180 2.29 -18.29 -8.19
CA GLU A 180 3.44 -17.72 -8.91
C GLU A 180 4.11 -16.58 -8.13
N ASP A 181 3.35 -15.86 -7.33
CA ASP A 181 3.80 -14.68 -6.60
C ASP A 181 4.08 -14.98 -5.14
N SER A 182 5.25 -15.56 -4.87
CA SER A 182 5.76 -15.74 -3.51
C SER A 182 6.01 -14.43 -2.75
N LEU A 183 5.92 -13.27 -3.43
CA LEU A 183 6.19 -11.94 -2.88
C LEU A 183 4.96 -11.26 -2.28
N SER A 184 3.78 -11.87 -2.38
CA SER A 184 2.55 -11.28 -1.83
C SER A 184 1.66 -12.34 -1.19
N ARG A 185 1.28 -12.11 0.06
CA ARG A 185 0.29 -12.93 0.78
C ARG A 185 -0.86 -12.05 1.23
N ARG A 186 -2.05 -12.59 1.19
CA ARG A 186 -3.29 -11.87 1.53
C ARG A 186 -4.05 -12.62 2.57
N PHE A 187 -4.73 -11.91 3.45
CA PHE A 187 -5.51 -12.49 4.54
C PHE A 187 -6.87 -11.82 4.60
N VAL A 188 -7.89 -12.60 4.93
CA VAL A 188 -9.24 -12.12 5.22
C VAL A 188 -9.66 -12.60 6.62
N ALA A 189 -10.23 -11.69 7.41
CA ALA A 189 -10.83 -12.06 8.68
C ALA A 189 -12.33 -12.28 8.52
N LEU A 190 -12.80 -13.39 9.03
CA LEU A 190 -14.21 -13.76 9.11
C LEU A 190 -14.68 -13.59 10.55
N LEU A 191 -15.73 -12.81 10.77
CA LEU A 191 -16.42 -12.69 12.06
C LEU A 191 -17.71 -13.48 11.97
N ASP A 192 -17.82 -14.57 12.72
CA ASP A 192 -18.96 -15.50 12.66
C ASP A 192 -19.27 -15.95 11.21
N GLY A 193 -18.20 -16.14 10.40
CA GLY A 193 -18.28 -16.52 9.00
C GLY A 193 -18.43 -15.36 8.00
N GLU A 194 -18.73 -14.12 8.44
CA GLU A 194 -18.84 -12.95 7.57
C GLU A 194 -17.45 -12.33 7.31
N PRO A 195 -17.05 -12.07 6.05
CA PRO A 195 -15.80 -11.38 5.76
C PRO A 195 -15.89 -9.89 6.18
N VAL A 196 -15.02 -9.48 7.09
CA VAL A 196 -15.09 -8.15 7.73
C VAL A 196 -13.79 -7.36 7.69
N ALA A 197 -12.64 -8.00 7.46
CA ALA A 197 -11.37 -7.29 7.39
C ALA A 197 -10.41 -7.97 6.41
N THR A 198 -9.46 -7.17 5.89
CA THR A 198 -8.39 -7.65 5.01
C THR A 198 -7.03 -7.14 5.46
N SER A 199 -5.98 -7.88 5.09
CA SER A 199 -4.61 -7.39 5.09
C SER A 199 -3.83 -8.01 3.93
N ARG A 200 -2.82 -7.29 3.43
CA ARG A 200 -1.89 -7.80 2.44
C ARG A 200 -0.45 -7.57 2.88
N LEU A 201 0.31 -8.64 2.90
CA LEU A 201 1.76 -8.64 3.00
C LEU A 201 2.34 -8.48 1.59
N SER A 202 3.29 -7.57 1.40
CA SER A 202 4.14 -7.47 0.23
C SER A 202 5.59 -7.65 0.63
N MET A 203 6.33 -8.48 -0.09
CA MET A 203 7.77 -8.70 0.13
C MET A 203 8.62 -8.22 -1.06
N ALA A 204 7.99 -7.50 -2.00
CA ALA A 204 8.62 -7.05 -3.24
C ALA A 204 9.81 -6.10 -3.01
N GLY A 205 9.80 -5.33 -1.94
CA GLY A 205 10.87 -4.41 -1.55
C GLY A 205 12.01 -5.01 -0.74
N GLY A 206 11.99 -6.33 -0.47
CA GLY A 206 12.96 -6.99 0.42
C GLY A 206 12.69 -6.77 1.91
N VAL A 207 11.49 -6.30 2.24
CA VAL A 207 10.95 -6.14 3.60
C VAL A 207 9.50 -6.60 3.63
N ALA A 208 8.93 -6.83 4.82
CA ALA A 208 7.52 -7.16 5.00
C ALA A 208 6.67 -5.86 5.00
N GLY A 209 6.15 -5.46 3.85
CA GLY A 209 5.27 -4.32 3.71
C GLY A 209 3.82 -4.67 4.01
N LEU A 210 3.14 -3.89 4.87
CA LEU A 210 1.74 -4.10 5.23
C LEU A 210 0.84 -3.14 4.46
N TYR A 211 -0.09 -3.70 3.69
CA TYR A 211 -1.00 -2.97 2.81
C TYR A 211 -2.44 -3.46 2.92
N THR A 212 -3.36 -2.72 2.32
CA THR A 212 -4.78 -3.08 2.20
C THR A 212 -5.38 -3.50 3.54
N MET A 213 -4.97 -2.78 4.61
CA MET A 213 -5.52 -2.95 5.94
C MET A 213 -6.88 -2.28 6.02
N VAL A 214 -7.90 -3.09 5.95
CA VAL A 214 -9.30 -2.67 6.02
C VAL A 214 -10.00 -3.43 7.13
N THR A 215 -10.86 -2.76 7.89
CA THR A 215 -11.87 -3.38 8.76
C THR A 215 -13.18 -2.63 8.55
N LEU A 216 -14.23 -3.35 8.16
CA LEU A 216 -15.55 -2.75 7.91
C LEU A 216 -16.10 -2.08 9.17
N PRO A 217 -16.87 -0.97 9.06
CA PRO A 217 -17.27 -0.14 10.20
C PRO A 217 -17.90 -0.91 11.37
N HIS A 218 -18.79 -1.87 11.09
CA HIS A 218 -19.48 -2.65 12.11
C HIS A 218 -18.59 -3.65 12.88
N ALA A 219 -17.38 -3.93 12.35
CA ALA A 219 -16.41 -4.83 12.96
C ALA A 219 -15.20 -4.11 13.57
N GLN A 220 -15.15 -2.77 13.49
CA GLN A 220 -14.07 -1.97 14.07
C GLN A 220 -14.08 -2.00 15.61
N ARG A 221 -12.94 -1.63 16.22
CA ARG A 221 -12.74 -1.49 17.68
C ARG A 221 -12.87 -2.80 18.49
N ARG A 222 -12.80 -3.93 17.81
CA ARG A 222 -12.89 -5.29 18.39
C ARG A 222 -11.54 -6.01 18.44
N GLY A 223 -10.43 -5.37 18.10
CA GLY A 223 -9.09 -5.97 18.08
C GLY A 223 -8.70 -6.64 16.75
N ILE A 224 -9.64 -6.83 15.82
CA ILE A 224 -9.41 -7.52 14.53
C ILE A 224 -8.23 -6.93 13.75
N GLY A 225 -8.12 -5.60 13.66
CA GLY A 225 -7.02 -4.96 12.95
C GLY A 225 -5.63 -5.27 13.53
N ALA A 226 -5.52 -5.45 14.85
CA ALA A 226 -4.26 -5.79 15.50
C ALA A 226 -3.85 -7.24 15.18
N SER A 227 -4.77 -8.20 15.28
CA SER A 227 -4.49 -9.60 14.96
C SER A 227 -4.21 -9.80 13.46
N MET A 228 -4.89 -9.07 12.57
CA MET A 228 -4.62 -9.08 11.13
C MET A 228 -3.23 -8.54 10.79
N ALA A 229 -2.83 -7.41 11.39
CA ALA A 229 -1.51 -6.83 11.20
C ALA A 229 -0.42 -7.77 11.71
N HIS A 230 -0.60 -8.32 12.91
CA HIS A 230 0.32 -9.30 13.48
C HIS A 230 0.44 -10.54 12.57
N ARG A 231 -0.67 -11.11 12.11
CA ARG A 231 -0.69 -12.28 11.22
C ARG A 231 0.10 -12.07 9.94
N ALA A 232 -0.06 -10.88 9.31
CA ALA A 232 0.69 -10.54 8.11
C ALA A 232 2.19 -10.35 8.40
N MET A 233 2.55 -9.66 9.48
CA MET A 233 3.96 -9.45 9.85
C MET A 233 4.65 -10.74 10.28
N ALA A 234 3.98 -11.61 11.04
CA ALA A 234 4.48 -12.93 11.39
C ALA A 234 4.75 -13.78 10.14
N ALA A 235 3.83 -13.76 9.15
CA ALA A 235 4.04 -14.44 7.88
C ALA A 235 5.24 -13.89 7.09
N GLY A 236 5.52 -12.59 7.18
CA GLY A 236 6.71 -11.97 6.60
C GLY A 236 7.99 -12.41 7.30
N ARG A 237 7.99 -12.44 8.63
CA ARG A 237 9.09 -12.95 9.46
C ARG A 237 9.39 -14.43 9.13
N ASP A 238 8.36 -15.25 9.05
CA ASP A 238 8.48 -16.68 8.75
C ASP A 238 8.99 -16.93 7.31
N ALA A 239 8.74 -15.98 6.39
CA ALA A 239 9.30 -15.97 5.04
C ALA A 239 10.75 -15.41 4.98
N GLY A 240 11.35 -15.08 6.13
CA GLY A 240 12.72 -14.61 6.23
C GLY A 240 12.92 -13.11 6.14
N MET A 241 11.85 -12.28 6.11
CA MET A 241 11.99 -10.83 6.15
C MET A 241 12.45 -10.39 7.54
N ARG A 242 13.42 -9.48 7.58
CA ARG A 242 13.94 -8.90 8.83
C ARG A 242 13.20 -7.63 9.24
N LEU A 243 12.81 -6.81 8.28
CA LEU A 243 12.20 -5.51 8.51
C LEU A 243 10.72 -5.53 8.14
N GLY A 244 9.90 -4.85 8.94
CA GLY A 244 8.51 -4.53 8.65
C GLY A 244 8.35 -3.06 8.28
N ALA A 245 7.45 -2.74 7.33
CA ALA A 245 7.17 -1.37 6.91
C ALA A 245 5.67 -1.16 6.62
N LEU A 246 5.16 0.03 6.88
CA LEU A 246 3.77 0.40 6.59
C LEU A 246 3.55 1.91 6.57
N GLN A 247 2.40 2.33 6.04
CA GLN A 247 1.88 3.69 6.15
C GLN A 247 0.66 3.67 7.06
N ALA A 248 0.76 4.38 8.19
CA ALA A 248 -0.29 4.40 9.20
C ALA A 248 -1.18 5.64 9.06
N THR A 249 -2.48 5.43 8.90
CA THR A 249 -3.47 6.47 9.12
C THR A 249 -3.59 6.79 10.61
N ALA A 250 -4.20 7.92 10.97
CA ALA A 250 -4.44 8.28 12.37
C ALA A 250 -5.16 7.17 13.17
N MET A 251 -6.07 6.44 12.52
CA MET A 251 -6.80 5.31 13.14
C MET A 251 -5.89 4.10 13.36
N GLY A 252 -5.02 3.78 12.42
CA GLY A 252 -4.12 2.62 12.48
C GLY A 252 -2.89 2.84 13.36
N TYR A 253 -2.42 4.07 13.47
CA TYR A 253 -1.19 4.42 14.19
C TYR A 253 -1.06 3.81 15.59
N PRO A 254 -2.05 3.92 16.50
CA PRO A 254 -1.95 3.33 17.84
C PRO A 254 -1.86 1.80 17.83
N ILE A 255 -2.43 1.14 16.82
CA ILE A 255 -2.36 -0.31 16.65
C ILE A 255 -0.92 -0.72 16.34
N TYR A 256 -0.32 -0.09 15.33
CA TYR A 256 1.04 -0.41 14.89
C TYR A 256 2.10 -0.04 15.92
N LYS A 257 1.91 1.10 16.62
CA LYS A 257 2.78 1.46 17.74
C LYS A 257 2.80 0.40 18.85
N LYS A 258 1.64 -0.20 19.18
CA LYS A 258 1.55 -1.30 20.14
C LYS A 258 2.21 -2.59 19.67
N LEU A 259 2.29 -2.82 18.35
CA LEU A 259 2.99 -3.94 17.75
C LEU A 259 4.51 -3.76 17.68
N GLY A 260 5.04 -2.57 18.04
CA GLY A 260 6.47 -2.28 18.03
C GLY A 260 6.95 -1.43 16.86
N PHE A 261 6.06 -1.02 15.94
CA PHE A 261 6.45 -0.10 14.88
C PHE A 261 6.81 1.28 15.42
N VAL A 262 7.87 1.88 14.87
CA VAL A 262 8.29 3.25 15.14
C VAL A 262 8.06 4.14 13.93
N GLU A 263 7.66 5.38 14.16
CA GLU A 263 7.55 6.38 13.09
C GLU A 263 8.94 6.82 12.64
N ILE A 264 9.20 6.77 11.34
CA ILE A 264 10.49 7.12 10.73
C ILE A 264 10.41 8.35 9.84
N LEU A 265 9.25 8.62 9.26
CA LEU A 265 8.99 9.81 8.43
C LEU A 265 7.49 10.11 8.34
N ARG A 266 7.15 11.25 7.72
CA ARG A 266 5.77 11.57 7.29
C ARG A 266 5.64 11.37 5.79
N CYS A 267 4.54 10.74 5.37
CA CYS A 267 4.12 10.61 3.98
C CYS A 267 2.91 11.49 3.72
N HIS A 268 3.00 12.38 2.77
CA HIS A 268 1.86 13.19 2.34
C HIS A 268 1.25 12.60 1.07
N MET A 269 -0.02 12.27 1.13
CA MET A 269 -0.78 11.87 -0.04
C MET A 269 -1.37 13.11 -0.72
N LEU A 270 -0.75 13.53 -1.82
CA LEU A 270 -1.26 14.62 -2.65
C LEU A 270 -2.08 14.03 -3.80
N VAL A 271 -3.28 14.53 -4.02
CA VAL A 271 -4.18 14.01 -5.05
C VAL A 271 -4.54 15.11 -6.03
N ARG A 272 -4.47 14.78 -7.32
CA ARG A 272 -4.94 15.60 -8.42
C ARG A 272 -6.05 14.83 -9.16
N PRO A 273 -7.27 15.40 -9.31
CA PRO A 273 -8.34 14.75 -10.07
C PRO A 273 -7.97 14.65 -11.55
N ALA A 274 -8.58 13.72 -12.27
CA ALA A 274 -8.57 13.67 -13.73
C ALA A 274 -9.17 14.97 -14.31
N ARG A 275 -8.67 15.38 -15.46
CA ARG A 275 -9.23 16.50 -16.27
C ARG A 275 -9.68 16.00 -17.61
#